data_5f59d39d0f0e3fe94aad0b0e95710bfa
#
_entry.id   5f59d39d0f0e3fe94aad0b0e95710bfa
#
_cell.length_a   1.000
_cell.length_b   1.000
_cell.length_c   1.000
_cell.angle_alpha   90.00
_cell.angle_beta   90.00
_cell.angle_gamma   90.00
#
_symmetry.space_group_name_H-M   'P 1'
#
loop_
_entity.id
_entity.type
_entity.pdbx_description
1 polymer ?
#
loop_
_entity_poly.entity_id
_entity_poly.type
_entity_poly.pdbx_seq_one_letter_code
_entity_poly.pdbx_strand_id
1 'polypeptide(L)'
;VNPEHCILFSGAAAGAEAEFGVAAERCGIEEVNFSFEGHRDARRRGIRVLTHEELSRGDVSLAYVSKLMHRKYPDTPLFKKVLQSIWHQVNNGQETYIVGKILDDGTVKGGTGWGAEFAKLCNKPLCVFDQDRDGWFRWSPQEQWEPADTPVITHQHFSGSGTRLIADNGRAAIQALFARSFAIS
;
A
#
# COMPACT_ATOMS: atom_id res chain seq x y z
N VAL A 1 18.02 6.42 -2.19
CA VAL A 1 17.55 7.44 -1.23
C VAL A 1 18.10 7.15 0.16
N ASN A 2 18.30 8.21 0.97
CA ASN A 2 18.78 8.07 2.33
C ASN A 2 17.58 7.72 3.25
N PRO A 3 17.65 6.61 4.02
CA PRO A 3 16.56 6.21 4.90
C PRO A 3 16.14 7.27 5.92
N GLU A 4 17.08 8.07 6.42
CA GLU A 4 16.78 9.16 7.36
C GLU A 4 15.84 10.25 6.80
N HIS A 5 15.73 10.35 5.48
CA HIS A 5 14.86 11.30 4.81
C HIS A 5 13.60 10.64 4.25
N CYS A 6 13.42 9.33 4.48
CA CYS A 6 12.31 8.58 3.95
C CYS A 6 11.14 8.53 4.93
N ILE A 7 9.94 8.52 4.39
CA ILE A 7 8.70 8.28 5.12
C ILE A 7 7.92 7.16 4.43
N LEU A 8 7.61 6.12 5.19
CA LEU A 8 6.65 5.10 4.81
C LEU A 8 5.24 5.56 5.21
N PHE A 9 4.34 5.62 4.26
CA PHE A 9 2.90 5.79 4.51
C PHE A 9 2.19 4.44 4.43
N SER A 10 1.54 4.05 5.51
CA SER A 10 0.85 2.77 5.63
C SER A 10 -0.37 2.89 6.56
N GLY A 11 -0.98 1.80 6.98
CA GLY A 11 -2.21 1.81 7.76
C GLY A 11 -2.15 1.02 9.07
N ALA A 12 -1.00 0.48 9.44
CA ALA A 12 -0.79 -0.27 10.67
C ALA A 12 -1.67 -1.52 10.85
N ALA A 13 -2.41 -1.97 9.84
CA ALA A 13 -3.20 -3.18 9.94
C ALA A 13 -2.31 -4.44 9.98
N ALA A 14 -2.84 -5.53 10.53
CA ALA A 14 -2.16 -6.82 10.53
C ALA A 14 -1.86 -7.29 9.10
N GLY A 15 -0.78 -8.04 8.93
CA GLY A 15 -0.33 -8.57 7.64
C GLY A 15 0.67 -7.65 6.96
N ALA A 16 0.48 -7.37 5.69
CA ALA A 16 1.47 -6.64 4.89
C ALA A 16 1.81 -5.26 5.44
N GLU A 17 0.82 -4.48 5.87
CA GLU A 17 1.08 -3.14 6.42
C GLU A 17 1.97 -3.17 7.66
N ALA A 18 1.71 -4.11 8.58
CA ALA A 18 2.57 -4.29 9.76
C ALA A 18 3.99 -4.72 9.38
N GLU A 19 4.15 -5.58 8.38
CA GLU A 19 5.48 -6.03 7.91
C GLU A 19 6.25 -4.91 7.21
N PHE A 20 5.59 -4.07 6.43
CA PHE A 20 6.21 -2.84 5.89
C PHE A 20 6.73 -1.95 7.03
N GLY A 21 5.93 -1.77 8.06
CA GLY A 21 6.34 -1.00 9.24
C GLY A 21 7.56 -1.61 9.96
N VAL A 22 7.58 -2.93 10.15
CA VAL A 22 8.74 -3.63 10.75
C VAL A 22 10.01 -3.41 9.93
N ALA A 23 9.90 -3.50 8.61
CA ALA A 23 11.04 -3.28 7.71
C ALA A 23 11.52 -1.82 7.76
N ALA A 24 10.59 -0.85 7.77
CA ALA A 24 10.92 0.57 7.88
C ALA A 24 11.64 0.88 9.21
N GLU A 25 11.15 0.34 10.32
CA GLU A 25 11.77 0.52 11.64
C GLU A 25 13.21 -0.01 11.66
N ARG A 26 13.46 -1.18 11.08
CA ARG A 26 14.81 -1.77 10.98
C ARG A 26 15.78 -0.91 10.18
N CYS A 27 15.27 -0.16 9.21
CA CYS A 27 16.07 0.74 8.37
C CYS A 27 16.14 2.17 8.92
N GLY A 28 15.54 2.47 10.08
CA GLY A 28 15.50 3.81 10.65
C GLY A 28 14.62 4.80 9.87
N ILE A 29 13.65 4.29 9.13
CA ILE A 29 12.72 5.08 8.31
C ILE A 29 11.53 5.51 9.16
N GLU A 30 11.10 6.77 9.01
CA GLU A 30 9.90 7.28 9.64
C GLU A 30 8.65 6.58 9.10
N GLU A 31 7.70 6.27 9.99
CA GLU A 31 6.39 5.71 9.63
C GLU A 31 5.30 6.73 9.90
N VAL A 32 4.38 6.87 8.95
CA VAL A 32 3.08 7.49 9.15
C VAL A 32 2.01 6.45 8.85
N ASN A 33 1.37 5.97 9.89
CA ASN A 33 0.33 4.95 9.79
C ASN A 33 -1.04 5.60 9.98
N PHE A 34 -1.79 5.72 8.89
CA PHE A 34 -3.14 6.28 8.91
C PHE A 34 -4.12 5.32 9.56
N SER A 35 -4.76 5.79 10.59
CA SER A 35 -5.75 5.06 11.37
C SER A 35 -7.02 5.90 11.54
N PHE A 36 -8.01 5.37 12.16
CA PHE A 36 -9.28 6.04 12.47
C PHE A 36 -9.91 5.42 13.72
N GLU A 37 -10.85 6.09 14.32
CA GLU A 37 -11.57 5.58 15.47
C GLU A 37 -12.25 4.24 15.15
N GLY A 38 -11.94 3.20 15.94
CA GLY A 38 -12.42 1.84 15.77
C GLY A 38 -11.54 0.96 14.87
N HIS A 39 -10.44 1.48 14.32
CA HIS A 39 -9.49 0.69 13.56
C HIS A 39 -8.64 -0.23 14.48
N ARG A 40 -8.38 -1.44 14.02
CA ARG A 40 -7.52 -2.39 14.72
C ARG A 40 -6.08 -2.23 14.26
N ASP A 41 -5.32 -1.43 15.00
CA ASP A 41 -3.91 -1.23 14.73
C ASP A 41 -3.10 -2.42 15.26
N ALA A 42 -2.34 -3.06 14.38
CA ALA A 42 -1.36 -4.09 14.74
C ALA A 42 0.02 -3.50 15.09
N ARG A 43 0.26 -2.27 14.66
CA ARG A 43 1.44 -1.46 15.02
C ARG A 43 0.99 -0.19 15.73
N ARG A 44 1.90 0.32 16.58
CA ARG A 44 1.63 1.57 17.34
C ARG A 44 2.57 2.71 16.98
N ARG A 45 3.51 2.48 16.08
CA ARG A 45 4.49 3.47 15.67
C ARG A 45 3.90 4.39 14.60
N GLY A 46 4.08 5.71 14.76
CA GLY A 46 3.66 6.70 13.75
C GLY A 46 2.14 6.74 13.48
N ILE A 47 1.32 6.38 14.46
CA ILE A 47 -0.15 6.39 14.29
C ILE A 47 -0.64 7.82 14.11
N ARG A 48 -1.36 8.04 13.01
CA ARG A 48 -2.11 9.26 12.74
C ARG A 48 -3.59 8.94 12.60
N VAL A 49 -4.37 9.32 13.60
CA VAL A 49 -5.82 9.11 13.59
C VAL A 49 -6.47 10.19 12.73
N LEU A 50 -7.13 9.76 11.66
CA LEU A 50 -7.85 10.65 10.74
C LEU A 50 -9.21 11.02 11.31
N THR A 51 -9.59 12.30 11.21
CA THR A 51 -10.93 12.77 11.51
C THR A 51 -11.92 12.34 10.43
N HIS A 52 -13.20 12.44 10.72
CA HIS A 52 -14.24 12.17 9.72
C HIS A 52 -14.10 13.04 8.46
N GLU A 53 -13.78 14.31 8.64
CA GLU A 53 -13.55 15.26 7.55
C GLU A 53 -12.33 14.86 6.72
N GLU A 54 -11.22 14.50 7.37
CA GLU A 54 -10.00 14.03 6.68
C GLU A 54 -10.26 12.74 5.90
N LEU A 55 -10.97 11.77 6.49
CA LEU A 55 -11.34 10.52 5.80
C LEU A 55 -12.14 10.80 4.53
N SER A 56 -13.09 11.72 4.56
CA SER A 56 -13.96 12.03 3.41
C SER A 56 -13.25 12.72 2.23
N ARG A 57 -12.04 13.20 2.41
CA ARG A 57 -11.27 13.85 1.33
C ARG A 57 -11.03 12.95 0.12
N GLY A 58 -10.96 11.65 0.32
CA GLY A 58 -10.77 10.65 -0.73
C GLY A 58 -12.05 10.19 -1.44
N ASP A 59 -13.23 10.60 -1.00
CA ASP A 59 -14.51 10.03 -1.46
C ASP A 59 -14.74 10.20 -2.97
N VAL A 60 -14.40 11.34 -3.55
CA VAL A 60 -14.57 11.58 -4.99
C VAL A 60 -13.67 10.64 -5.79
N SER A 61 -12.39 10.54 -5.41
CA SER A 61 -11.45 9.63 -6.06
C SER A 61 -11.87 8.17 -5.92
N LEU A 62 -12.31 7.75 -4.72
CA LEU A 62 -12.77 6.38 -4.46
C LEU A 62 -14.06 6.04 -5.21
N ALA A 63 -14.98 6.99 -5.34
CA ALA A 63 -16.17 6.81 -6.16
C ALA A 63 -15.83 6.62 -7.65
N TYR A 64 -14.82 7.32 -8.14
CA TYR A 64 -14.32 7.14 -9.50
C TYR A 64 -13.61 5.79 -9.68
N VAL A 65 -12.73 5.42 -8.76
CA VAL A 65 -12.05 4.13 -8.73
C VAL A 65 -13.05 2.96 -8.70
N SER A 66 -14.15 3.10 -7.95
CA SER A 66 -15.21 2.08 -7.90
C SER A 66 -15.80 1.80 -9.29
N LYS A 67 -15.99 2.83 -10.09
CA LYS A 67 -16.46 2.69 -11.48
C LYS A 67 -15.42 2.02 -12.37
N LEU A 68 -14.15 2.38 -12.24
CA LEU A 68 -13.07 1.75 -13.01
C LEU A 68 -12.94 0.26 -12.74
N MET A 69 -13.13 -0.16 -11.49
CA MET A 69 -13.05 -1.57 -11.08
C MET A 69 -14.36 -2.34 -11.22
N HIS A 70 -15.47 -1.68 -11.53
CA HIS A 70 -16.81 -2.27 -11.48
C HIS A 70 -17.13 -2.88 -10.10
N ARG A 71 -16.68 -2.21 -9.04
CA ARG A 71 -16.95 -2.57 -7.65
C ARG A 71 -17.78 -1.48 -6.98
N LYS A 72 -18.78 -1.89 -6.17
CA LYS A 72 -19.59 -0.94 -5.41
C LYS A 72 -18.74 -0.28 -4.32
N TYR A 73 -18.77 1.06 -4.24
CA TYR A 73 -18.21 1.78 -3.10
C TYR A 73 -19.04 1.45 -1.86
N PRO A 74 -18.42 0.89 -0.78
CA PRO A 74 -19.17 0.31 0.31
C PRO A 74 -19.93 1.35 1.13
N ASP A 75 -21.12 0.93 1.60
CA ASP A 75 -21.95 1.71 2.54
C ASP A 75 -21.66 1.36 4.00
N THR A 76 -21.01 0.21 4.25
CA THR A 76 -20.65 -0.21 5.62
C THR A 76 -19.58 0.74 6.19
N PRO A 77 -19.85 1.39 7.34
CA PRO A 77 -18.98 2.46 7.84
C PRO A 77 -17.53 2.02 8.07
N LEU A 78 -17.31 0.85 8.63
CA LEU A 78 -15.97 0.35 8.91
C LEU A 78 -15.16 0.11 7.64
N PHE A 79 -15.71 -0.61 6.66
CA PHE A 79 -15.00 -0.90 5.43
C PHE A 79 -14.77 0.36 4.60
N LYS A 80 -15.73 1.27 4.59
CA LYS A 80 -15.56 2.59 3.96
C LYS A 80 -14.39 3.36 4.56
N LYS A 81 -14.27 3.40 5.88
CA LYS A 81 -13.13 4.05 6.57
C LYS A 81 -11.78 3.40 6.23
N VAL A 82 -11.76 2.07 6.10
CA VAL A 82 -10.55 1.35 5.64
C VAL A 82 -10.12 1.86 4.27
N LEU A 83 -11.03 1.93 3.31
CA LEU A 83 -10.72 2.42 1.96
C LEU A 83 -10.32 3.89 1.96
N GLN A 84 -10.99 4.72 2.75
CA GLN A 84 -10.63 6.13 2.93
C GLN A 84 -9.21 6.29 3.51
N SER A 85 -8.82 5.45 4.46
CA SER A 85 -7.45 5.46 5.00
C SER A 85 -6.42 5.01 3.96
N ILE A 86 -6.72 4.03 3.13
CA ILE A 86 -5.87 3.58 2.03
C ILE A 86 -5.65 4.71 1.01
N TRP A 87 -6.68 5.49 0.72
CA TRP A 87 -6.53 6.68 -0.13
C TRP A 87 -5.45 7.62 0.42
N HIS A 88 -5.42 7.88 1.72
CA HIS A 88 -4.40 8.73 2.35
C HIS A 88 -3.00 8.14 2.22
N GLN A 89 -2.85 6.82 2.35
CA GLN A 89 -1.55 6.14 2.17
C GLN A 89 -0.99 6.42 0.77
N VAL A 90 -1.77 6.10 -0.26
CA VAL A 90 -1.35 6.25 -1.66
C VAL A 90 -1.22 7.72 -2.06
N ASN A 91 -2.11 8.58 -1.59
CA ASN A 91 -2.07 10.00 -1.90
C ASN A 91 -0.80 10.69 -1.38
N ASN A 92 -0.29 10.28 -0.23
CA ASN A 92 0.92 10.85 0.36
C ASN A 92 2.21 10.21 -0.18
N GLY A 93 2.16 8.97 -0.65
CA GLY A 93 3.30 8.30 -1.29
C GLY A 93 3.49 8.76 -2.73
N GLN A 94 4.73 8.86 -3.18
CA GLN A 94 5.08 9.13 -4.57
C GLN A 94 5.17 7.85 -5.40
N GLU A 95 5.39 6.72 -4.75
CA GLU A 95 5.37 5.36 -5.31
C GLU A 95 4.71 4.40 -4.33
N THR A 96 4.16 3.29 -4.84
CA THR A 96 3.33 2.37 -4.07
C THR A 96 3.81 0.94 -4.24
N TYR A 97 3.99 0.25 -3.11
CA TYR A 97 4.34 -1.18 -3.03
C TYR A 97 3.23 -1.94 -2.31
N ILE A 98 2.82 -3.05 -2.91
CA ILE A 98 1.69 -3.85 -2.43
C ILE A 98 2.08 -5.32 -2.38
N VAL A 99 1.66 -6.01 -1.34
CA VAL A 99 1.65 -7.48 -1.30
C VAL A 99 0.20 -7.95 -1.37
N GLY A 100 -0.13 -8.73 -2.38
CA GLY A 100 -1.52 -9.16 -2.59
C GLY A 100 -1.67 -10.19 -3.70
N LYS A 101 -2.77 -10.08 -4.43
CA LYS A 101 -3.10 -10.97 -5.55
C LYS A 101 -3.68 -10.18 -6.71
N ILE A 102 -3.08 -10.34 -7.88
CA ILE A 102 -3.60 -9.78 -9.14
C ILE A 102 -4.66 -10.72 -9.69
N LEU A 103 -5.84 -10.19 -9.95
CA LEU A 103 -6.97 -10.93 -10.53
C LEU A 103 -6.91 -10.94 -12.06
N ASP A 104 -7.73 -11.81 -12.68
CA ASP A 104 -7.75 -11.98 -14.14
C ASP A 104 -8.16 -10.70 -14.88
N ASP A 105 -8.94 -9.83 -14.25
CA ASP A 105 -9.31 -8.52 -14.80
C ASP A 105 -8.23 -7.44 -14.66
N GLY A 106 -7.07 -7.78 -14.11
CA GLY A 106 -5.95 -6.86 -13.88
C GLY A 106 -6.06 -6.01 -12.62
N THR A 107 -7.14 -6.13 -11.86
CA THR A 107 -7.26 -5.46 -10.56
C THR A 107 -6.62 -6.29 -9.45
N VAL A 108 -6.33 -5.67 -8.31
CA VAL A 108 -5.82 -6.37 -7.14
C VAL A 108 -6.99 -6.73 -6.21
N LYS A 109 -6.93 -7.92 -5.64
CA LYS A 109 -7.99 -8.46 -4.77
C LYS A 109 -8.21 -7.64 -3.51
N GLY A 110 -9.48 -7.49 -3.09
CA GLY A 110 -9.89 -6.93 -1.81
C GLY A 110 -9.73 -5.42 -1.71
N GLY A 111 -9.70 -4.91 -0.49
CA GLY A 111 -9.54 -3.47 -0.21
C GLY A 111 -8.23 -2.89 -0.75
N THR A 112 -7.19 -3.69 -0.75
CA THR A 112 -5.88 -3.37 -1.33
C THR A 112 -5.97 -2.96 -2.81
N GLY A 113 -6.92 -3.55 -3.54
CA GLY A 113 -7.17 -3.23 -4.95
C GLY A 113 -7.60 -1.77 -5.19
N TRP A 114 -8.24 -1.16 -4.21
CA TRP A 114 -8.63 0.25 -4.29
C TRP A 114 -7.41 1.17 -4.25
N GLY A 115 -6.43 0.85 -3.42
CA GLY A 115 -5.16 1.57 -3.39
C GLY A 115 -4.36 1.39 -4.66
N ALA A 116 -4.28 0.18 -5.20
CA ALA A 116 -3.62 -0.10 -6.47
C ALA A 116 -4.25 0.69 -7.63
N GLU A 117 -5.56 0.68 -7.73
CA GLU A 117 -6.28 1.39 -8.79
C GLU A 117 -6.15 2.91 -8.67
N PHE A 118 -6.13 3.42 -7.44
CA PHE A 118 -5.87 4.84 -7.20
C PHE A 118 -4.44 5.24 -7.58
N ALA A 119 -3.44 4.39 -7.30
CA ALA A 119 -2.07 4.62 -7.76
C ALA A 119 -1.97 4.66 -9.29
N LYS A 120 -2.66 3.75 -9.99
CA LYS A 120 -2.76 3.78 -11.47
C LYS A 120 -3.38 5.08 -11.96
N LEU A 121 -4.49 5.51 -11.37
CA LEU A 121 -5.19 6.75 -11.73
C LEU A 121 -4.28 7.98 -11.58
N CYS A 122 -3.42 7.99 -10.56
CA CYS A 122 -2.49 9.07 -10.29
C CYS A 122 -1.17 8.95 -11.08
N ASN A 123 -1.01 7.96 -11.94
CA ASN A 123 0.24 7.65 -12.66
C ASN A 123 1.45 7.50 -11.72
N LYS A 124 1.24 6.98 -10.52
CA LYS A 124 2.32 6.70 -9.58
C LYS A 124 2.97 5.36 -9.92
N PRO A 125 4.30 5.23 -9.79
CA PRO A 125 4.95 3.93 -9.87
C PRO A 125 4.29 2.95 -8.91
N LEU A 126 3.89 1.79 -9.44
CA LEU A 126 3.16 0.76 -8.70
C LEU A 126 3.80 -0.61 -8.94
N CYS A 127 4.18 -1.26 -7.86
CA CYS A 127 4.65 -2.64 -7.86
C CYS A 127 3.80 -3.48 -6.91
N VAL A 128 3.40 -4.66 -7.37
CA VAL A 128 2.64 -5.63 -6.59
C VAL A 128 3.40 -6.94 -6.54
N PHE A 129 3.65 -7.45 -5.33
CA PHE A 129 4.08 -8.83 -5.13
C PHE A 129 2.85 -9.71 -5.05
N ASP A 130 2.68 -10.57 -6.03
CA ASP A 130 1.60 -11.55 -6.07
C ASP A 130 2.06 -12.82 -5.35
N GLN A 131 1.44 -13.14 -4.21
CA GLN A 131 1.84 -14.28 -3.38
C GLN A 131 1.56 -15.62 -4.05
N ASP A 132 0.53 -15.70 -4.89
CA ASP A 132 0.17 -16.94 -5.60
C ASP A 132 1.12 -17.20 -6.77
N ARG A 133 1.57 -16.14 -7.46
CA ARG A 133 2.52 -16.21 -8.58
C ARG A 133 3.98 -16.17 -8.12
N ASP A 134 4.21 -15.90 -6.85
CA ASP A 134 5.54 -15.81 -6.22
C ASP A 134 6.48 -14.83 -6.94
N GLY A 135 6.02 -13.62 -7.21
CA GLY A 135 6.83 -12.65 -7.93
C GLY A 135 6.30 -11.23 -7.88
N TRP A 136 7.19 -10.29 -8.17
CA TRP A 136 6.86 -8.89 -8.35
C TRP A 136 6.35 -8.62 -9.76
N PHE A 137 5.37 -7.73 -9.84
CA PHE A 137 4.81 -7.21 -11.08
C PHE A 137 4.76 -5.68 -10.99
N ARG A 138 5.15 -5.02 -12.06
CA ARG A 138 5.08 -3.57 -12.19
C ARG A 138 3.96 -3.19 -13.16
N TRP A 139 3.20 -2.18 -12.80
CA TRP A 139 2.23 -1.58 -13.72
C TRP A 139 2.97 -0.74 -14.75
N SER A 140 2.82 -1.06 -16.02
CA SER A 140 3.51 -0.39 -17.11
C SER A 140 2.73 0.80 -17.66
N PRO A 141 3.40 1.74 -18.38
CA PRO A 141 2.71 2.81 -19.11
C PRO A 141 1.72 2.32 -20.16
N GLN A 142 1.86 1.08 -20.62
CA GLN A 142 0.94 0.42 -21.56
C GLN A 142 -0.27 -0.21 -20.86
N GLU A 143 -0.49 0.12 -19.59
CA GLU A 143 -1.60 -0.39 -18.77
C GLU A 143 -1.63 -1.93 -18.68
N GLN A 144 -0.46 -2.52 -18.43
CA GLN A 144 -0.27 -3.96 -18.25
C GLN A 144 0.62 -4.26 -17.05
N TRP A 145 0.37 -5.42 -16.43
CA TRP A 145 1.28 -5.97 -15.46
C TRP A 145 2.45 -6.66 -16.15
N GLU A 146 3.65 -6.23 -15.83
CA GLU A 146 4.88 -6.81 -16.33
C GLU A 146 5.65 -7.46 -15.19
N PRO A 147 6.11 -8.72 -15.34
CA PRO A 147 7.01 -9.34 -14.36
C PRO A 147 8.24 -8.46 -14.14
N ALA A 148 8.67 -8.36 -12.90
CA ALA A 148 9.80 -7.55 -12.51
C ALA A 148 10.65 -8.28 -11.47
N ASP A 149 11.93 -7.92 -11.40
CA ASP A 149 12.77 -8.28 -10.27
C ASP A 149 12.31 -7.52 -9.02
N THR A 150 12.87 -7.87 -7.86
CA THR A 150 12.64 -7.09 -6.63
C THR A 150 12.89 -5.61 -6.92
N PRO A 151 11.89 -4.75 -6.73
CA PRO A 151 12.05 -3.32 -7.02
C PRO A 151 13.02 -2.63 -6.06
N VAL A 152 13.31 -1.38 -6.35
CA VAL A 152 14.11 -0.48 -5.49
C VAL A 152 13.25 0.73 -5.18
N ILE A 153 13.17 1.11 -3.91
CA ILE A 153 12.51 2.34 -3.47
C ILE A 153 13.37 3.52 -3.92
N THR A 154 12.80 4.40 -4.73
CA THR A 154 13.53 5.52 -5.36
C THR A 154 13.07 6.89 -4.88
N HIS A 155 11.89 6.97 -4.24
CA HIS A 155 11.34 8.19 -3.69
C HIS A 155 11.44 8.21 -2.16
N GLN A 156 11.61 9.39 -1.60
CA GLN A 156 11.65 9.57 -0.14
C GLN A 156 10.30 9.24 0.51
N HIS A 157 9.19 9.57 -0.17
CA HIS A 157 7.84 9.27 0.29
C HIS A 157 7.28 8.10 -0.53
N PHE A 158 6.99 7.00 0.13
CA PHE A 158 6.43 5.81 -0.51
C PHE A 158 5.35 5.18 0.36
N SER A 159 4.43 4.46 -0.26
CA SER A 159 3.39 3.73 0.46
C SER A 159 3.59 2.22 0.40
N GLY A 160 3.28 1.55 1.49
CA GLY A 160 3.29 0.11 1.63
C GLY A 160 1.94 -0.39 2.15
N SER A 161 1.31 -1.28 1.41
CA SER A 161 -0.01 -1.81 1.75
C SER A 161 -0.12 -3.28 1.32
N GLY A 162 -1.23 -3.91 1.63
CA GLY A 162 -1.47 -5.26 1.13
C GLY A 162 -2.43 -6.08 1.98
N THR A 163 -2.37 -7.38 1.73
CA THR A 163 -3.24 -8.36 2.36
C THR A 163 -3.01 -8.47 3.86
N ARG A 164 -4.09 -8.69 4.60
CA ARG A 164 -4.00 -9.09 6.02
C ARG A 164 -3.51 -10.53 6.20
N LEU A 165 -3.65 -11.34 5.15
CA LEU A 165 -3.21 -12.75 5.12
C LEU A 165 -1.87 -12.86 4.41
N ILE A 166 -0.83 -12.30 5.03
CA ILE A 166 0.51 -12.35 4.47
C ILE A 166 1.11 -13.76 4.62
N ALA A 167 1.64 -14.27 3.51
CA ALA A 167 2.38 -15.53 3.47
C ALA A 167 3.88 -15.30 3.70
N ASP A 168 4.64 -16.36 3.89
CA ASP A 168 6.10 -16.28 4.12
C ASP A 168 6.82 -15.62 2.94
N ASN A 169 6.41 -15.93 1.70
CA ASN A 169 6.99 -15.31 0.51
C ASN A 169 6.67 -13.81 0.41
N GLY A 170 5.49 -13.39 0.79
CA GLY A 170 5.13 -11.97 0.86
C GLY A 170 5.96 -11.19 1.89
N ARG A 171 6.17 -11.80 3.06
CA ARG A 171 7.04 -11.24 4.10
C ARG A 171 8.49 -11.15 3.62
N ALA A 172 9.00 -12.21 3.01
CA ALA A 172 10.35 -12.24 2.43
C ALA A 172 10.51 -11.20 1.31
N ALA A 173 9.48 -10.98 0.48
CA ALA A 173 9.50 -9.97 -0.57
C ALA A 173 9.63 -8.54 -0.01
N ILE A 174 8.93 -8.21 1.07
CA ILE A 174 9.07 -6.91 1.74
C ILE A 174 10.50 -6.76 2.28
N GLN A 175 11.03 -7.76 2.95
CA GLN A 175 12.39 -7.73 3.48
C GLN A 175 13.42 -7.52 2.36
N ALA A 176 13.28 -8.23 1.25
CA ALA A 176 14.15 -8.09 0.08
C ALA A 176 14.06 -6.69 -0.57
N LEU A 177 12.86 -6.12 -0.65
CA LEU A 177 12.64 -4.75 -1.14
C LEU A 177 13.44 -3.74 -0.33
N PHE A 178 13.34 -3.80 1.00
CA PHE A 178 14.06 -2.88 1.88
C PHE A 178 15.57 -3.14 1.88
N ALA A 179 16.01 -4.39 1.91
CA ALA A 179 17.43 -4.73 1.83
C ALA A 179 18.07 -4.25 0.53
N ARG A 180 17.37 -4.35 -0.59
CA ARG A 180 17.86 -3.86 -1.89
C ARG A 180 17.87 -2.33 -1.99
N SER A 181 16.91 -1.68 -1.34
CA SER A 181 16.74 -0.22 -1.40
C SER A 181 17.66 0.54 -0.44
N PHE A 182 17.89 -0.04 0.72
CA PHE A 182 18.64 0.57 1.80
C PHE A 182 19.77 -0.39 2.20
N ALA A 183 20.99 -0.10 1.78
CA ALA A 183 22.15 -0.89 2.20
C ALA A 183 22.25 -0.81 3.74
N ILE A 184 21.88 -1.90 4.42
CA ILE A 184 22.11 -2.05 5.86
C ILE A 184 23.60 -2.39 5.98
N SER A 185 24.39 -1.42 6.42
CA SER A 185 25.81 -1.62 6.77
C SER A 185 25.94 -2.50 8.01
#